data_97c5a90d4f5703cd18f72314ad998b14
#
_entry.id   97c5a90d4f5703cd18f72314ad998b14
#
_cell.length_a   1.000
_cell.length_b   1.000
_cell.length_c   1.000
_cell.angle_alpha   90.00
_cell.angle_beta   90.00
_cell.angle_gamma   90.00
#
_symmetry.space_group_name_H-M   'P 1'
#
loop_
_entity.id
_entity.type
_entity.pdbx_description
1 polymer ?
#
loop_
_entity_poly.entity_id
_entity_poly.type
_entity_poly.pdbx_seq_one_letter_code
_entity_poly.pdbx_strand_id
1 'polypeptide(L)'
;MNNSCYRWLECYERIMKTTHHGKGLARRDWLKLAGIAGVAPLIGRSAAAEEKKPPSKKLRGVVFMVSDGMSPGVLTMAEEFSKQLRNRGTAWWRLLEDRNASCGLMDTRSADSMVTDSAAASSAWGGGRRVNNGCVNVDTDGSEITPIAALLKKSCDARIGLVTTSTVTHATPAGFAANAARRDDEHLIAPQYHGRVDVILGGGSRFFDPAQRTDGRDLFGEFEKSGYQILRHRDGLLASRSDKLLGIFGDGHLPFSIDRDPDTGARVPTLAEMAEAALARFLAGPQSFLLQVEAARIDHAAHLNDIGGLLHDQLAFDDALESVLRMVDGRDDILVVATSDHGNANPGFNGTGGIRRVQRIMRQKASHERIFSEWGNQMSGGVADLASLVRQHLAVRLRPKEVDALRAVLNQQEVVEWNHQLANPEGLLGQFIGNHTGIGWTGTSHTSDPTLVSAIGPQAERFAGMVRNTDVFGHLTDLLG
;
A
#
# COMPACT_ATOMS: atom_id res chain seq x y z
N MET A 1 23.59 34.35 9.74
CA MET A 1 23.91 33.14 10.54
C MET A 1 23.31 33.38 11.91
N ASN A 2 22.29 32.61 12.27
CA ASN A 2 21.42 32.94 13.40
C ASN A 2 21.96 32.39 14.73
N ASN A 3 21.95 33.22 15.75
CA ASN A 3 22.36 32.98 17.14
C ASN A 3 21.65 31.77 17.86
N SER A 4 20.84 31.03 17.19
CA SER A 4 20.09 29.90 17.77
C SER A 4 20.92 28.61 17.88
N CYS A 5 21.88 28.40 16.98
CA CYS A 5 22.74 27.20 17.01
C CYS A 5 23.78 27.22 18.15
N TYR A 6 24.29 28.40 18.52
CA TYR A 6 25.27 28.51 19.62
C TYR A 6 24.65 28.26 20.99
N ARG A 7 23.38 28.61 21.19
CA ARG A 7 22.67 28.32 22.45
C ARG A 7 22.42 26.83 22.70
N TRP A 8 22.30 26.03 21.62
CA TRP A 8 22.12 24.57 21.73
C TRP A 8 23.41 23.86 22.12
N LEU A 9 24.56 24.31 21.59
CA LEU A 9 25.88 23.78 21.95
C LEU A 9 26.24 24.09 23.40
N GLU A 10 25.97 25.30 23.87
CA GLU A 10 26.18 25.66 25.27
C GLU A 10 25.28 24.91 26.24
N CYS A 11 24.04 24.62 25.85
CA CYS A 11 23.11 23.81 26.65
C CYS A 11 23.56 22.33 26.71
N TYR A 12 24.06 21.78 25.60
CA TYR A 12 24.58 20.42 25.52
C TYR A 12 25.85 20.24 26.35
N GLU A 13 26.77 21.17 26.27
CA GLU A 13 28.00 21.16 27.12
C GLU A 13 27.70 21.33 28.62
N ARG A 14 26.66 22.09 28.98
CA ARG A 14 26.24 22.26 30.37
C ARG A 14 25.63 20.98 30.93
N ILE A 15 24.85 20.25 30.14
CA ILE A 15 24.25 18.94 30.48
C ILE A 15 25.35 17.88 30.66
N MET A 16 26.34 17.85 29.78
CA MET A 16 27.45 16.88 29.86
C MET A 16 28.42 17.16 30.99
N LYS A 17 28.58 18.42 31.45
CA LYS A 17 29.41 18.76 32.59
C LYS A 17 28.77 18.49 33.95
N THR A 18 27.42 18.37 34.02
CA THR A 18 26.69 18.05 35.26
C THR A 18 26.57 16.54 35.52
N THR A 19 26.89 15.68 34.55
CA THR A 19 26.82 14.22 34.72
C THR A 19 28.14 13.57 35.22
N HIS A 20 29.18 14.33 35.49
CA HIS A 20 30.46 13.77 35.89
C HIS A 20 30.81 13.91 37.40
N HIS A 21 29.87 14.31 38.25
CA HIS A 21 30.05 14.26 39.71
C HIS A 21 28.82 13.75 40.41
N GLY A 22 28.56 12.46 40.27
CA GLY A 22 27.57 11.69 41.06
C GLY A 22 27.99 10.25 41.11
N LYS A 23 28.51 9.81 42.27
CA LYS A 23 28.84 8.42 42.57
C LYS A 23 27.60 7.60 42.28
N GLY A 24 27.68 6.72 41.29
CA GLY A 24 26.61 5.75 40.96
C GLY A 24 26.33 4.89 42.18
N LEU A 25 25.10 4.88 42.65
CA LEU A 25 24.58 3.92 43.61
C LEU A 25 24.64 2.53 42.97
N ALA A 26 25.36 1.62 43.64
CA ALA A 26 25.49 0.25 43.18
C ALA A 26 24.13 -0.45 43.21
N ARG A 27 23.90 -1.37 42.25
CA ARG A 27 22.68 -2.21 42.15
C ARG A 27 22.21 -2.87 43.47
N ARG A 28 23.10 -2.97 44.48
CA ARG A 28 22.83 -3.49 45.82
C ARG A 28 22.04 -2.54 46.73
N ASP A 29 22.04 -1.25 46.44
CA ASP A 29 21.42 -0.25 47.33
C ASP A 29 19.93 -0.07 47.00
N TRP A 30 19.49 -0.43 45.78
CA TRP A 30 18.08 -0.51 45.42
C TRP A 30 17.32 -1.64 46.12
N LEU A 31 18.00 -2.73 46.49
CA LEU A 31 17.36 -3.88 47.18
C LEU A 31 17.15 -3.65 48.66
N LYS A 32 17.74 -2.62 49.26
CA LYS A 32 17.59 -2.30 50.70
C LYS A 32 16.43 -1.34 50.99
N LEU A 33 15.92 -0.65 50.00
CA LEU A 33 14.76 0.27 50.14
C LEU A 33 13.40 -0.42 49.92
N ALA A 34 13.38 -1.67 49.49
CA ALA A 34 12.16 -2.45 49.26
C ALA A 34 11.77 -3.35 50.46
N GLY A 35 12.41 -3.18 51.63
CA GLY A 35 12.34 -4.12 52.77
C GLY A 35 11.51 -3.65 53.95
N ILE A 36 10.54 -2.75 53.84
CA ILE A 36 9.58 -2.43 54.92
C ILE A 36 8.20 -2.17 54.31
N ALA A 37 7.47 -3.22 54.02
CA ALA A 37 6.01 -3.31 54.07
C ALA A 37 5.64 -4.76 53.79
N GLY A 38 5.53 -5.54 54.87
CA GLY A 38 4.98 -6.89 54.79
C GLY A 38 3.51 -6.87 54.49
N VAL A 39 3.18 -7.04 53.19
CA VAL A 39 1.89 -7.56 52.76
C VAL A 39 2.21 -8.61 51.70
N ALA A 40 2.10 -9.88 52.09
CA ALA A 40 2.12 -10.98 51.17
C ALA A 40 0.91 -10.84 50.22
N PRO A 41 1.09 -10.71 48.90
CA PRO A 41 -0.04 -10.94 48.01
C PRO A 41 -0.25 -12.44 47.91
N LEU A 42 -1.37 -12.92 48.41
CA LEU A 42 -1.97 -14.15 47.95
C LEU A 42 -2.18 -14.04 46.45
N ILE A 43 -1.17 -14.47 45.67
CA ILE A 43 -1.33 -14.72 44.25
C ILE A 43 -2.11 -16.04 44.14
N GLY A 44 -3.41 -15.95 44.40
CA GLY A 44 -4.35 -16.86 43.80
C GLY A 44 -4.24 -16.63 42.28
N ARG A 45 -3.54 -17.51 41.55
CA ARG A 45 -3.77 -17.71 40.14
C ARG A 45 -5.22 -18.17 39.99
N SER A 46 -6.15 -17.23 39.97
CA SER A 46 -7.42 -17.46 39.34
C SER A 46 -7.06 -17.74 37.89
N ALA A 47 -7.15 -19.01 37.48
CA ALA A 47 -7.34 -19.33 36.06
C ALA A 47 -8.63 -18.59 35.71
N ALA A 48 -8.49 -17.40 35.11
CA ALA A 48 -9.57 -16.77 34.43
C ALA A 48 -10.00 -17.81 33.38
N ALA A 49 -11.15 -18.45 33.62
CA ALA A 49 -11.82 -19.20 32.60
C ALA A 49 -11.91 -18.22 31.43
N GLU A 50 -11.33 -18.58 30.28
CA GLU A 50 -11.61 -17.89 29.03
C GLU A 50 -13.14 -17.90 28.91
N GLU A 51 -13.77 -16.77 29.21
CA GLU A 51 -15.14 -16.54 28.82
C GLU A 51 -15.17 -16.78 27.30
N LYS A 52 -15.75 -17.89 26.90
CA LYS A 52 -16.04 -18.15 25.49
C LYS A 52 -16.89 -16.95 25.04
N LYS A 53 -16.25 -15.98 24.37
CA LYS A 53 -16.97 -14.92 23.67
C LYS A 53 -18.11 -15.59 22.91
N PRO A 54 -19.35 -15.07 23.00
CA PRO A 54 -20.43 -15.59 22.20
C PRO A 54 -19.97 -15.61 20.72
N PRO A 55 -20.39 -16.61 19.94
CA PRO A 55 -20.00 -16.70 18.54
C PRO A 55 -20.34 -15.36 17.88
N SER A 56 -19.34 -14.74 17.27
CA SER A 56 -19.52 -13.46 16.58
C SER A 56 -20.58 -13.63 15.49
N LYS A 57 -21.53 -12.70 15.41
CA LYS A 57 -22.50 -12.68 14.30
C LYS A 57 -21.67 -12.62 13.01
N LYS A 58 -21.87 -13.60 12.12
CA LYS A 58 -21.18 -13.60 10.82
C LYS A 58 -21.60 -12.39 10.03
N LEU A 59 -20.62 -11.79 9.36
CA LEU A 59 -20.85 -10.65 8.51
C LEU A 59 -21.29 -11.12 7.12
N ARG A 60 -22.00 -10.26 6.44
CA ARG A 60 -22.29 -10.44 5.03
C ARG A 60 -21.10 -10.13 4.16
N GLY A 61 -20.28 -9.14 4.54
CA GLY A 61 -19.15 -8.76 3.70
C GLY A 61 -18.01 -8.08 4.43
N VAL A 62 -16.84 -8.22 3.83
CA VAL A 62 -15.65 -7.44 4.19
C VAL A 62 -15.11 -6.79 2.93
N VAL A 63 -14.84 -5.48 3.01
CA VAL A 63 -14.08 -4.73 2.01
C VAL A 63 -12.70 -4.46 2.61
N PHE A 64 -11.67 -5.07 2.03
CA PHE A 64 -10.27 -4.96 2.47
C PHE A 64 -9.50 -4.07 1.50
N MET A 65 -9.18 -2.85 1.92
CA MET A 65 -8.59 -1.82 1.08
C MET A 65 -7.11 -1.66 1.39
N VAL A 66 -6.28 -1.74 0.36
CA VAL A 66 -4.81 -1.73 0.47
C VAL A 66 -4.25 -0.52 -0.27
N SER A 67 -3.59 0.37 0.45
CA SER A 67 -2.73 1.41 -0.09
C SER A 67 -1.30 0.84 -0.10
N ASP A 68 -0.91 0.19 -1.19
CA ASP A 68 0.36 -0.55 -1.31
C ASP A 68 1.55 0.39 -1.10
N GLY A 69 2.51 -0.03 -0.27
CA GLY A 69 3.74 0.71 0.01
C GLY A 69 3.55 2.04 0.77
N MET A 70 2.39 2.28 1.38
CA MET A 70 2.12 3.55 2.06
C MET A 70 2.81 3.64 3.42
N SER A 71 3.89 4.39 3.48
CA SER A 71 4.52 4.78 4.74
C SER A 71 3.66 5.77 5.53
N PRO A 72 3.73 5.79 6.88
CA PRO A 72 2.88 6.65 7.71
C PRO A 72 2.94 8.16 7.37
N GLY A 73 4.10 8.64 6.89
CA GLY A 73 4.28 10.04 6.48
C GLY A 73 3.39 10.46 5.29
N VAL A 74 3.00 9.51 4.44
CA VAL A 74 2.14 9.75 3.27
C VAL A 74 0.76 10.26 3.69
N LEU A 75 0.24 9.76 4.81
CA LEU A 75 -1.09 10.15 5.29
C LEU A 75 -1.21 11.67 5.51
N THR A 76 -0.25 12.26 6.22
CA THR A 76 -0.22 13.72 6.46
C THR A 76 -0.02 14.50 5.15
N MET A 77 0.83 13.99 4.27
CA MET A 77 1.09 14.64 2.98
C MET A 77 -0.15 14.61 2.09
N ALA A 78 -0.85 13.49 2.02
CA ALA A 78 -2.08 13.35 1.23
C ALA A 78 -3.21 14.21 1.78
N GLU A 79 -3.37 14.28 3.10
CA GLU A 79 -4.34 15.15 3.77
C GLU A 79 -4.12 16.62 3.37
N GLU A 80 -2.88 17.10 3.49
CA GLU A 80 -2.56 18.49 3.17
C GLU A 80 -2.64 18.77 1.68
N PHE A 81 -2.21 17.82 0.83
CA PHE A 81 -2.33 17.92 -0.62
C PHE A 81 -3.80 17.95 -1.06
N SER A 82 -4.66 17.13 -0.46
CA SER A 82 -6.10 17.14 -0.71
C SER A 82 -6.75 18.48 -0.36
N LYS A 83 -6.42 19.03 0.83
CA LYS A 83 -6.93 20.35 1.25
C LYS A 83 -6.57 21.45 0.27
N GLN A 84 -5.32 21.45 -0.23
CA GLN A 84 -4.88 22.47 -1.19
C GLN A 84 -5.45 22.25 -2.59
N LEU A 85 -5.57 21.00 -3.05
CA LEU A 85 -6.01 20.67 -4.40
C LEU A 85 -7.53 20.64 -4.55
N ARG A 86 -8.25 20.10 -3.53
CA ARG A 86 -9.67 19.76 -3.58
C ARG A 86 -10.54 20.59 -2.64
N ASN A 87 -9.90 21.44 -1.80
CA ASN A 87 -10.55 22.19 -0.72
C ASN A 87 -11.31 21.30 0.28
N ARG A 88 -10.85 20.07 0.47
CA ARG A 88 -11.37 19.10 1.46
C ARG A 88 -10.26 18.18 1.94
N GLY A 89 -10.39 17.65 3.17
CA GLY A 89 -9.51 16.60 3.69
C GLY A 89 -9.79 15.24 3.05
N THR A 90 -8.96 14.25 3.41
CA THR A 90 -9.07 12.88 2.94
C THR A 90 -10.12 12.08 3.73
N ALA A 91 -10.68 11.04 3.11
CA ALA A 91 -11.60 10.12 3.75
C ALA A 91 -10.88 9.31 4.85
N TRP A 92 -9.64 8.90 4.60
CA TRP A 92 -8.87 8.14 5.60
C TRP A 92 -8.56 8.97 6.84
N TRP A 93 -8.24 10.26 6.67
CA TRP A 93 -8.04 11.15 7.82
C TRP A 93 -9.32 11.30 8.65
N ARG A 94 -10.46 11.48 8.00
CA ARG A 94 -11.78 11.51 8.68
C ARG A 94 -12.09 10.21 9.41
N LEU A 95 -11.71 9.06 8.82
CA LEU A 95 -11.86 7.75 9.46
C LEU A 95 -11.04 7.64 10.75
N LEU A 96 -9.83 8.24 10.81
CA LEU A 96 -9.02 8.30 12.02
C LEU A 96 -9.62 9.18 13.12
N GLU A 97 -10.42 10.17 12.75
CA GLU A 97 -11.13 11.06 13.68
C GLU A 97 -12.49 10.48 14.14
N ASP A 98 -13.00 9.45 13.44
CA ASP A 98 -14.30 8.83 13.75
C ASP A 98 -14.19 7.93 14.98
N ARG A 99 -15.00 8.20 16.01
CA ARG A 99 -15.04 7.43 17.25
C ARG A 99 -15.60 6.02 17.09
N ASN A 100 -16.29 5.73 15.98
CA ASN A 100 -16.82 4.42 15.67
C ASN A 100 -15.80 3.56 14.89
N ALA A 101 -14.71 4.16 14.43
CA ALA A 101 -13.62 3.45 13.80
C ALA A 101 -12.62 2.93 14.84
N SER A 102 -12.01 1.81 14.54
CA SER A 102 -10.88 1.26 15.28
C SER A 102 -9.60 1.50 14.50
N CYS A 103 -8.53 1.88 15.20
CA CYS A 103 -7.23 2.12 14.60
C CYS A 103 -6.15 1.33 15.31
N GLY A 104 -5.18 0.86 14.56
CA GLY A 104 -4.05 0.10 15.05
C GLY A 104 -2.83 0.24 14.15
N LEU A 105 -1.79 -0.46 14.51
CA LEU A 105 -0.57 -0.65 13.73
C LEU A 105 -0.44 -2.12 13.37
N MET A 106 -0.01 -2.43 12.16
CA MET A 106 0.20 -3.80 11.70
C MET A 106 1.69 -4.11 11.61
N ASP A 107 2.12 -5.23 12.20
CA ASP A 107 3.44 -5.81 12.01
C ASP A 107 3.50 -6.45 10.61
N THR A 108 4.44 -6.03 9.78
CA THR A 108 4.48 -6.37 8.35
C THR A 108 5.52 -7.42 7.97
N ARG A 109 6.44 -7.79 8.86
CA ARG A 109 7.60 -8.66 8.53
C ARG A 109 7.20 -9.98 7.84
N SER A 110 8.06 -10.47 6.94
CA SER A 110 7.98 -11.79 6.31
C SER A 110 8.58 -12.91 7.18
N ALA A 111 8.70 -14.11 6.65
CA ALA A 111 9.33 -15.22 7.37
C ALA A 111 10.85 -15.08 7.44
N ASP A 112 11.48 -14.56 6.40
CA ASP A 112 12.93 -14.47 6.22
C ASP A 112 13.50 -13.06 6.38
N SER A 113 12.63 -12.03 6.57
CA SER A 113 13.09 -10.64 6.62
C SER A 113 12.22 -9.77 7.54
N MET A 114 12.86 -8.76 8.17
CA MET A 114 12.14 -7.68 8.85
C MET A 114 11.44 -6.75 7.85
N VAL A 115 11.94 -6.68 6.62
CA VAL A 115 11.36 -5.90 5.53
C VAL A 115 10.64 -6.87 4.60
N THR A 116 9.33 -6.80 4.56
CA THR A 116 8.51 -7.65 3.68
C THR A 116 8.47 -7.14 2.25
N ASP A 117 8.13 -8.01 1.32
CA ASP A 117 7.57 -7.61 0.02
C ASP A 117 6.05 -7.83 0.01
N SER A 118 5.37 -7.31 -1.02
CA SER A 118 3.90 -7.42 -1.14
C SER A 118 3.43 -8.87 -1.25
N ALA A 119 4.26 -9.79 -1.77
CA ALA A 119 3.91 -11.20 -1.90
C ALA A 119 3.82 -11.88 -0.53
N ALA A 120 4.83 -11.71 0.32
CA ALA A 120 4.82 -12.24 1.68
C ALA A 120 3.78 -11.54 2.56
N ALA A 121 3.62 -10.22 2.43
CA ALA A 121 2.61 -9.46 3.17
C ALA A 121 1.19 -9.93 2.84
N SER A 122 0.85 -10.01 1.54
CA SER A 122 -0.46 -10.48 1.10
C SER A 122 -0.72 -11.95 1.42
N SER A 123 0.32 -12.80 1.38
CA SER A 123 0.23 -14.20 1.81
C SER A 123 -0.06 -14.33 3.31
N ALA A 124 0.47 -13.43 4.14
CA ALA A 124 0.13 -13.41 5.56
C ALA A 124 -1.36 -13.11 5.78
N TRP A 125 -1.95 -12.22 4.98
CA TRP A 125 -3.39 -11.93 5.01
C TRP A 125 -4.27 -13.00 4.38
N GLY A 126 -3.81 -13.59 3.26
CA GLY A 126 -4.58 -14.53 2.47
C GLY A 126 -4.34 -16.00 2.79
N GLY A 127 -3.23 -16.33 3.48
CA GLY A 127 -2.86 -17.69 3.87
C GLY A 127 -2.70 -17.89 5.38
N GLY A 128 -2.67 -16.81 6.17
CA GLY A 128 -2.54 -16.86 7.61
C GLY A 128 -1.14 -17.24 8.13
N ARG A 129 -0.14 -17.25 7.25
CA ARG A 129 1.24 -17.58 7.57
C ARG A 129 2.22 -16.60 6.95
N ARG A 130 3.33 -16.36 7.63
CA ARG A 130 4.46 -15.66 7.03
C ARG A 130 5.20 -16.60 6.11
N VAL A 131 5.41 -16.18 4.89
CA VAL A 131 6.20 -16.85 3.88
C VAL A 131 7.48 -16.05 3.58
N ASN A 132 8.41 -16.63 2.84
CA ASN A 132 9.60 -15.91 2.40
C ASN A 132 9.23 -14.81 1.38
N ASN A 133 9.99 -13.73 1.37
CA ASN A 133 9.85 -12.70 0.34
C ASN A 133 9.91 -13.33 -1.05
N GLY A 134 9.08 -12.82 -1.97
CA GLY A 134 8.96 -13.34 -3.33
C GLY A 134 8.03 -14.53 -3.49
N CYS A 135 7.55 -15.15 -2.42
CA CYS A 135 6.62 -16.29 -2.46
C CYS A 135 5.16 -15.83 -2.25
N VAL A 136 4.24 -16.45 -2.97
CA VAL A 136 2.79 -16.24 -2.84
C VAL A 136 2.16 -17.52 -2.31
N ASN A 137 1.70 -17.53 -1.05
CA ASN A 137 1.06 -18.68 -0.40
C ASN A 137 1.84 -20.00 -0.56
N VAL A 138 3.17 -19.94 -0.52
CA VAL A 138 4.07 -21.09 -0.45
C VAL A 138 4.84 -20.98 0.86
N ASP A 139 4.69 -21.97 1.73
CA ASP A 139 5.33 -22.02 3.05
C ASP A 139 6.86 -22.14 2.93
N THR A 140 7.56 -21.90 4.01
CA THR A 140 9.03 -21.98 4.07
C THR A 140 9.60 -23.37 3.77
N ASP A 141 8.80 -24.42 3.87
CA ASP A 141 9.15 -25.80 3.49
C ASP A 141 8.80 -26.14 2.02
N GLY A 142 8.24 -25.17 1.26
CA GLY A 142 7.83 -25.34 -0.14
C GLY A 142 6.41 -25.88 -0.31
N SER A 143 5.67 -26.15 0.77
CA SER A 143 4.27 -26.61 0.68
C SER A 143 3.32 -25.45 0.32
N GLU A 144 2.26 -25.75 -0.43
CA GLU A 144 1.24 -24.78 -0.78
C GLU A 144 0.29 -24.51 0.40
N ILE A 145 0.00 -23.23 0.63
CA ILE A 145 -0.97 -22.77 1.63
C ILE A 145 -2.29 -22.50 0.90
N THR A 146 -3.40 -23.01 1.42
CA THR A 146 -4.71 -22.75 0.81
C THR A 146 -5.08 -21.27 0.90
N PRO A 147 -5.25 -20.56 -0.24
CA PRO A 147 -5.62 -19.15 -0.22
C PRO A 147 -7.03 -18.92 0.31
N ILE A 148 -7.25 -17.78 0.97
CA ILE A 148 -8.53 -17.41 1.58
C ILE A 148 -9.71 -17.48 0.61
N ALA A 149 -9.51 -17.10 -0.66
CA ALA A 149 -10.54 -17.18 -1.69
C ALA A 149 -11.03 -18.63 -1.89
N ALA A 150 -10.10 -19.59 -2.00
CA ALA A 150 -10.44 -21.01 -2.14
C ALA A 150 -11.13 -21.54 -0.89
N LEU A 151 -10.66 -21.12 0.30
CA LEU A 151 -11.27 -21.52 1.56
C LEU A 151 -12.71 -21.02 1.69
N LEU A 152 -12.96 -19.72 1.47
CA LEU A 152 -14.29 -19.11 1.59
C LEU A 152 -15.26 -19.62 0.51
N LYS A 153 -14.78 -19.86 -0.71
CA LYS A 153 -15.58 -20.53 -1.75
C LYS A 153 -16.06 -21.89 -1.29
N LYS A 154 -15.19 -22.68 -0.67
CA LYS A 154 -15.52 -24.03 -0.22
C LYS A 154 -16.40 -24.04 1.04
N SER A 155 -16.18 -23.15 2.00
CA SER A 155 -16.86 -23.16 3.31
C SER A 155 -18.23 -22.52 3.28
N CYS A 156 -18.44 -21.45 2.52
CA CYS A 156 -19.68 -20.66 2.55
C CYS A 156 -20.11 -20.09 1.19
N ASP A 157 -19.51 -20.55 0.09
CA ASP A 157 -19.77 -20.04 -1.28
C ASP A 157 -19.71 -18.50 -1.37
N ALA A 158 -18.76 -17.91 -0.65
CA ALA A 158 -18.59 -16.46 -0.64
C ALA A 158 -18.22 -15.93 -2.03
N ARG A 159 -18.69 -14.75 -2.36
CA ARG A 159 -18.25 -14.02 -3.56
C ARG A 159 -16.91 -13.35 -3.30
N ILE A 160 -15.98 -13.48 -4.24
CA ILE A 160 -14.62 -12.94 -4.12
C ILE A 160 -14.39 -11.91 -5.21
N GLY A 161 -13.89 -10.73 -4.82
CA GLY A 161 -13.49 -9.66 -5.74
C GLY A 161 -12.05 -9.22 -5.51
N LEU A 162 -11.32 -9.06 -6.60
CA LEU A 162 -9.97 -8.50 -6.63
C LEU A 162 -9.95 -7.30 -7.58
N VAL A 163 -9.66 -6.13 -7.04
CA VAL A 163 -9.61 -4.85 -7.76
C VAL A 163 -8.26 -4.21 -7.50
N THR A 164 -7.52 -3.84 -8.55
CA THR A 164 -6.17 -3.27 -8.39
C THR A 164 -5.84 -2.26 -9.48
N THR A 165 -4.91 -1.36 -9.21
CA THR A 165 -4.29 -0.49 -10.21
C THR A 165 -3.03 -1.09 -10.83
N SER A 166 -2.57 -2.27 -10.36
CA SER A 166 -1.50 -3.05 -10.99
C SER A 166 -2.05 -4.06 -12.02
N THR A 167 -1.21 -5.01 -12.44
CA THR A 167 -1.69 -6.25 -13.08
C THR A 167 -2.52 -7.03 -12.06
N VAL A 168 -3.62 -7.62 -12.49
CA VAL A 168 -4.50 -8.39 -11.57
C VAL A 168 -3.79 -9.62 -11.00
N THR A 169 -2.71 -10.03 -11.59
CA THR A 169 -1.85 -11.15 -11.17
C THR A 169 -0.68 -10.73 -10.29
N HIS A 170 -0.57 -9.42 -9.98
CA HIS A 170 0.44 -8.90 -9.06
C HIS A 170 0.30 -9.51 -7.66
N ALA A 171 1.34 -9.36 -6.86
CA ALA A 171 1.51 -10.03 -5.57
C ALA A 171 0.33 -9.86 -4.60
N THR A 172 -0.20 -8.65 -4.47
CA THR A 172 -1.26 -8.35 -3.50
C THR A 172 -2.59 -9.05 -3.82
N PRO A 173 -3.15 -8.95 -5.04
CA PRO A 173 -4.33 -9.76 -5.39
C PRO A 173 -4.03 -11.27 -5.41
N ALA A 174 -2.82 -11.67 -5.83
CA ALA A 174 -2.43 -13.08 -5.88
C ALA A 174 -2.44 -13.75 -4.50
N GLY A 175 -1.98 -13.07 -3.45
CA GLY A 175 -1.98 -13.60 -2.08
C GLY A 175 -3.35 -14.00 -1.56
N PHE A 176 -4.45 -13.43 -2.09
CA PHE A 176 -5.81 -13.82 -1.70
C PHE A 176 -6.33 -15.04 -2.46
N ALA A 177 -5.81 -15.37 -3.66
CA ALA A 177 -6.46 -16.36 -4.52
C ALA A 177 -5.54 -17.37 -5.22
N ALA A 178 -4.22 -17.24 -5.13
CA ALA A 178 -3.29 -18.07 -5.88
C ALA A 178 -2.09 -18.55 -5.05
N ASN A 179 -1.34 -19.48 -5.63
CA ASN A 179 -0.07 -19.99 -5.12
C ASN A 179 1.00 -19.80 -6.19
N ALA A 180 2.17 -19.28 -5.84
CA ALA A 180 3.32 -19.23 -6.72
C ALA A 180 4.62 -19.24 -5.89
N ALA A 181 5.59 -20.07 -6.28
CA ALA A 181 6.91 -20.09 -5.65
C ALA A 181 7.69 -18.79 -5.92
N ARG A 182 7.32 -18.06 -6.97
CA ARG A 182 7.89 -16.76 -7.32
C ARG A 182 6.76 -15.82 -7.75
N ARG A 183 6.70 -14.64 -7.14
CA ARG A 183 5.70 -13.63 -7.45
C ARG A 183 5.70 -13.19 -8.92
N ASP A 184 6.85 -13.27 -9.58
CA ASP A 184 7.02 -12.87 -10.98
C ASP A 184 6.45 -13.90 -11.97
N ASP A 185 6.08 -15.10 -11.50
CA ASP A 185 5.45 -16.12 -12.32
C ASP A 185 3.94 -15.82 -12.53
N GLU A 186 3.63 -14.57 -12.86
CA GLU A 186 2.24 -14.07 -13.03
C GLU A 186 1.42 -14.88 -14.05
N HIS A 187 2.08 -15.47 -15.04
CA HIS A 187 1.44 -16.36 -16.01
C HIS A 187 0.88 -17.65 -15.38
N LEU A 188 1.44 -18.10 -14.23
CA LEU A 188 0.93 -19.24 -13.44
C LEU A 188 -0.18 -18.82 -12.48
N ILE A 189 -0.26 -17.53 -12.12
CA ILE A 189 -1.26 -16.97 -11.20
C ILE A 189 -2.61 -16.79 -11.91
N ALA A 190 -2.61 -16.21 -13.12
CA ALA A 190 -3.84 -15.90 -13.87
C ALA A 190 -4.85 -17.05 -13.98
N PRO A 191 -4.47 -18.30 -14.36
CA PRO A 191 -5.42 -19.40 -14.48
C PRO A 191 -5.99 -19.85 -13.14
N GLN A 192 -5.33 -19.59 -12.01
CA GLN A 192 -5.81 -20.01 -10.69
C GLN A 192 -7.01 -19.20 -10.20
N TYR A 193 -7.26 -18.03 -10.76
CA TYR A 193 -8.42 -17.21 -10.42
C TYR A 193 -9.72 -17.80 -10.95
N HIS A 194 -9.64 -18.64 -11.98
CA HIS A 194 -10.80 -19.28 -12.57
C HIS A 194 -11.55 -20.11 -11.53
N GLY A 195 -12.82 -19.77 -11.33
CA GLY A 195 -13.69 -20.41 -10.33
C GLY A 195 -13.43 -20.01 -8.87
N ARG A 196 -12.36 -19.28 -8.58
CA ARG A 196 -12.06 -18.77 -7.22
C ARG A 196 -12.48 -17.31 -7.02
N VAL A 197 -12.43 -16.50 -8.07
CA VAL A 197 -12.69 -15.06 -8.00
C VAL A 197 -13.81 -14.68 -8.95
N ASP A 198 -14.84 -13.99 -8.47
CA ASP A 198 -16.03 -13.64 -9.28
C ASP A 198 -15.85 -12.31 -10.03
N VAL A 199 -15.12 -11.37 -9.44
CA VAL A 199 -14.86 -10.04 -10.03
C VAL A 199 -13.36 -9.76 -9.99
N ILE A 200 -12.75 -9.58 -11.17
CA ILE A 200 -11.33 -9.34 -11.37
C ILE A 200 -11.21 -8.07 -12.19
N LEU A 201 -10.66 -7.00 -11.63
CA LEU A 201 -10.55 -5.70 -12.31
C LEU A 201 -9.16 -5.10 -12.11
N GLY A 202 -8.47 -4.76 -13.22
CA GLY A 202 -7.15 -4.13 -13.19
C GLY A 202 -6.44 -4.16 -14.54
N GLY A 203 -5.12 -4.26 -14.52
CA GLY A 203 -4.26 -4.38 -15.71
C GLY A 203 -3.81 -5.82 -15.98
N GLY A 204 -2.87 -6.00 -16.94
CA GLY A 204 -2.19 -7.28 -17.16
C GLY A 204 -2.76 -8.16 -18.26
N SER A 205 -3.26 -7.58 -19.37
CA SER A 205 -3.83 -8.37 -20.47
C SER A 205 -2.86 -9.40 -21.04
N ARG A 206 -1.58 -9.13 -20.99
CA ARG A 206 -0.52 -10.04 -21.46
C ARG A 206 -0.54 -11.41 -20.75
N PHE A 207 -1.08 -11.50 -19.54
CA PHE A 207 -1.17 -12.78 -18.80
C PHE A 207 -2.42 -13.59 -19.16
N PHE A 208 -3.30 -13.06 -20.00
CA PHE A 208 -4.55 -13.70 -20.44
C PHE A 208 -4.58 -13.94 -21.96
N ASP A 209 -3.85 -13.14 -22.73
CA ASP A 209 -3.85 -13.18 -24.19
C ASP A 209 -2.98 -14.33 -24.71
N PRO A 210 -3.53 -15.25 -25.53
CA PRO A 210 -2.78 -16.38 -26.10
C PRO A 210 -1.57 -15.93 -26.94
N ALA A 211 -1.61 -14.75 -27.55
CA ALA A 211 -0.48 -14.24 -28.33
C ALA A 211 0.72 -13.79 -27.47
N GLN A 212 0.51 -13.52 -26.18
CA GLN A 212 1.53 -13.04 -25.26
C GLN A 212 1.93 -14.07 -24.20
N ARG A 213 1.09 -15.07 -23.95
CA ARG A 213 1.39 -16.15 -23.03
C ARG A 213 2.35 -17.15 -23.64
N THR A 214 3.32 -17.60 -22.85
CA THR A 214 4.31 -18.62 -23.29
C THR A 214 3.71 -19.99 -23.53
N ASP A 215 2.57 -20.30 -22.88
CA ASP A 215 1.86 -21.58 -23.04
C ASP A 215 0.75 -21.52 -24.12
N GLY A 216 0.53 -20.37 -24.74
CA GLY A 216 -0.45 -20.16 -25.81
C GLY A 216 -1.91 -20.31 -25.39
N ARG A 217 -2.22 -20.40 -24.09
CA ARG A 217 -3.60 -20.54 -23.60
C ARG A 217 -4.38 -19.23 -23.79
N ASP A 218 -5.59 -19.34 -24.30
CA ASP A 218 -6.58 -18.26 -24.36
C ASP A 218 -7.38 -18.20 -23.06
N LEU A 219 -6.83 -17.52 -22.04
CA LEU A 219 -7.54 -17.39 -20.76
C LEU A 219 -8.76 -16.49 -20.87
N PHE A 220 -8.79 -15.51 -21.77
CA PHE A 220 -9.99 -14.70 -21.98
C PHE A 220 -11.15 -15.58 -22.44
N GLY A 221 -10.92 -16.44 -23.45
CA GLY A 221 -11.91 -17.39 -23.93
C GLY A 221 -12.31 -18.46 -22.90
N GLU A 222 -11.37 -18.90 -22.03
CA GLU A 222 -11.69 -19.84 -20.95
C GLU A 222 -12.59 -19.20 -19.89
N PHE A 223 -12.32 -17.97 -19.46
CA PHE A 223 -13.16 -17.24 -18.52
C PHE A 223 -14.53 -16.92 -19.11
N GLU A 224 -14.60 -16.48 -20.38
CA GLU A 224 -15.86 -16.19 -21.06
C GLU A 224 -16.78 -17.42 -21.12
N LYS A 225 -16.23 -18.58 -21.51
CA LYS A 225 -16.96 -19.87 -21.50
C LYS A 225 -17.48 -20.27 -20.12
N SER A 226 -16.88 -19.74 -19.06
CA SER A 226 -17.28 -19.98 -17.66
C SER A 226 -18.21 -18.89 -17.11
N GLY A 227 -18.74 -18.04 -18.00
CA GLY A 227 -19.75 -17.06 -17.67
C GLY A 227 -19.23 -15.72 -17.18
N TYR A 228 -17.93 -15.44 -17.35
CA TYR A 228 -17.42 -14.10 -17.08
C TYR A 228 -17.67 -13.20 -18.29
N GLN A 229 -18.10 -11.97 -18.00
CA GLN A 229 -18.09 -10.92 -19.01
C GLN A 229 -16.67 -10.33 -19.10
N ILE A 230 -16.10 -10.38 -20.31
CA ILE A 230 -14.78 -9.81 -20.58
C ILE A 230 -14.93 -8.32 -20.87
N LEU A 231 -14.20 -7.47 -20.13
CA LEU A 231 -14.25 -6.01 -20.24
C LEU A 231 -12.86 -5.46 -20.55
N ARG A 232 -12.78 -4.57 -21.53
CA ARG A 232 -11.53 -3.97 -21.99
C ARG A 232 -11.46 -2.45 -21.78
N HIS A 233 -12.62 -1.83 -21.54
CA HIS A 233 -12.74 -0.39 -21.45
C HIS A 233 -13.69 0.04 -20.34
N ARG A 234 -13.49 1.25 -19.85
CA ARG A 234 -14.29 1.89 -18.80
C ARG A 234 -15.80 1.84 -19.08
N ASP A 235 -16.21 2.21 -20.31
CA ASP A 235 -17.63 2.27 -20.67
C ASP A 235 -18.30 0.91 -20.57
N GLY A 236 -17.57 -0.17 -20.95
CA GLY A 236 -18.04 -1.54 -20.77
C GLY A 236 -18.26 -1.90 -19.29
N LEU A 237 -17.37 -1.46 -18.39
CA LEU A 237 -17.51 -1.67 -16.95
C LEU A 237 -18.75 -0.96 -16.40
N LEU A 238 -18.93 0.32 -16.75
CA LEU A 238 -20.05 1.12 -16.27
C LEU A 238 -21.41 0.64 -16.79
N ALA A 239 -21.46 0.11 -18.02
CA ALA A 239 -22.66 -0.42 -18.63
C ALA A 239 -22.98 -1.86 -18.18
N SER A 240 -21.99 -2.60 -17.68
CA SER A 240 -22.12 -4.02 -17.34
C SER A 240 -23.15 -4.27 -16.23
N ARG A 241 -23.88 -5.39 -16.37
CA ARG A 241 -24.79 -5.92 -15.34
C ARG A 241 -24.47 -7.39 -14.98
N SER A 242 -23.41 -7.96 -15.56
CA SER A 242 -22.97 -9.32 -15.27
C SER A 242 -22.48 -9.45 -13.84
N ASP A 243 -22.76 -10.59 -13.22
CA ASP A 243 -22.30 -10.90 -11.86
C ASP A 243 -20.82 -11.30 -11.79
N LYS A 244 -20.30 -11.91 -12.89
CA LYS A 244 -18.90 -12.29 -13.00
C LYS A 244 -18.19 -11.42 -14.03
N LEU A 245 -17.08 -10.81 -13.62
CA LEU A 245 -16.32 -9.90 -14.46
C LEU A 245 -14.84 -10.30 -14.54
N LEU A 246 -14.31 -10.25 -15.76
CA LEU A 246 -12.87 -10.16 -16.01
C LEU A 246 -12.62 -8.86 -16.79
N GLY A 247 -12.34 -7.79 -16.06
CA GLY A 247 -12.05 -6.45 -16.61
C GLY A 247 -10.57 -6.16 -16.59
N ILE A 248 -9.92 -6.22 -17.75
CA ILE A 248 -8.50 -5.98 -17.93
C ILE A 248 -8.30 -4.78 -18.83
N PHE A 249 -7.86 -3.65 -18.27
CA PHE A 249 -7.91 -2.33 -18.88
C PHE A 249 -6.55 -1.80 -19.37
N GLY A 250 -5.51 -2.63 -19.32
CA GLY A 250 -4.16 -2.33 -19.78
C GLY A 250 -3.32 -3.58 -19.97
N ASP A 251 -2.25 -3.47 -20.75
CA ASP A 251 -1.33 -4.59 -21.00
C ASP A 251 -0.46 -4.90 -19.77
N GLY A 252 0.05 -3.86 -19.12
CA GLY A 252 0.75 -3.92 -17.84
C GLY A 252 -0.08 -3.36 -16.70
N HIS A 253 0.57 -2.64 -15.79
CA HIS A 253 -0.10 -1.85 -14.74
C HIS A 253 -0.96 -0.74 -15.34
N LEU A 254 -2.00 -0.30 -14.63
CA LEU A 254 -2.75 0.87 -15.04
C LEU A 254 -1.89 2.15 -14.90
N PRO A 255 -2.13 3.19 -15.70
CA PRO A 255 -1.35 4.42 -15.62
C PRO A 255 -1.46 5.07 -14.25
N PHE A 256 -0.40 5.76 -13.82
CA PHE A 256 -0.48 6.64 -12.64
C PHE A 256 -1.63 7.64 -12.78
N SER A 257 -2.26 7.96 -11.68
CA SER A 257 -3.39 8.90 -11.66
C SER A 257 -3.04 10.28 -12.20
N ILE A 258 -1.80 10.74 -11.98
CA ILE A 258 -1.28 12.00 -12.53
C ILE A 258 -1.09 11.96 -14.06
N ASP A 259 -0.89 10.78 -14.64
CA ASP A 259 -0.64 10.60 -16.09
C ASP A 259 -1.91 10.34 -16.88
N ARG A 260 -3.06 10.24 -16.22
CA ARG A 260 -4.35 10.04 -16.90
C ARG A 260 -4.73 11.31 -17.67
N ASP A 261 -4.52 11.28 -18.97
CA ASP A 261 -4.99 12.38 -19.81
C ASP A 261 -6.51 12.26 -20.08
N PRO A 262 -7.19 13.35 -20.47
CA PRO A 262 -8.62 13.34 -20.73
C PRO A 262 -9.04 12.35 -21.83
N ASP A 263 -8.18 12.09 -22.80
CA ASP A 263 -8.51 11.26 -23.96
C ASP A 263 -8.25 9.77 -23.71
N THR A 264 -7.10 9.43 -23.15
CA THR A 264 -6.74 8.03 -22.80
C THR A 264 -7.30 7.60 -21.45
N GLY A 265 -7.37 8.51 -20.48
CA GLY A 265 -7.99 8.32 -19.16
C GLY A 265 -9.49 8.03 -19.25
N ALA A 266 -10.17 8.48 -20.33
CA ALA A 266 -11.56 8.14 -20.56
C ALA A 266 -11.79 6.63 -20.82
N ARG A 267 -10.77 5.86 -21.23
CA ARG A 267 -10.88 4.44 -21.56
C ARG A 267 -10.57 3.51 -20.39
N VAL A 268 -9.79 3.97 -19.41
CA VAL A 268 -9.38 3.19 -18.23
C VAL A 268 -10.21 3.63 -17.03
N PRO A 269 -10.93 2.73 -16.32
CA PRO A 269 -11.70 3.10 -15.15
C PRO A 269 -10.79 3.59 -14.02
N THR A 270 -11.31 4.44 -13.13
CA THR A 270 -10.65 4.81 -11.89
C THR A 270 -10.73 3.68 -10.88
N LEU A 271 -9.88 3.70 -9.84
CA LEU A 271 -9.98 2.73 -8.75
C LEU A 271 -11.35 2.80 -8.06
N ALA A 272 -11.90 3.99 -7.86
CA ALA A 272 -13.22 4.19 -7.29
C ALA A 272 -14.32 3.54 -8.15
N GLU A 273 -14.31 3.75 -9.46
CA GLU A 273 -15.27 3.14 -10.38
C GLU A 273 -15.18 1.61 -10.39
N MET A 274 -13.97 1.06 -10.32
CA MET A 274 -13.76 -0.39 -10.23
C MET A 274 -14.28 -0.94 -8.89
N ALA A 275 -13.98 -0.27 -7.79
CA ALA A 275 -14.45 -0.66 -6.45
C ALA A 275 -15.98 -0.57 -6.34
N GLU A 276 -16.59 0.52 -6.82
CA GLU A 276 -18.05 0.69 -6.87
C GLU A 276 -18.71 -0.40 -7.72
N ALA A 277 -18.17 -0.69 -8.89
CA ALA A 277 -18.70 -1.73 -9.78
C ALA A 277 -18.66 -3.12 -9.14
N ALA A 278 -17.58 -3.48 -8.43
CA ALA A 278 -17.45 -4.74 -7.73
C ALA A 278 -18.40 -4.81 -6.51
N LEU A 279 -18.37 -3.78 -5.66
CA LEU A 279 -19.16 -3.73 -4.43
C LEU A 279 -20.67 -3.73 -4.72
N ALA A 280 -21.14 -2.97 -5.73
CA ALA A 280 -22.54 -2.93 -6.12
C ALA A 280 -23.11 -4.33 -6.47
N ARG A 281 -22.30 -5.16 -7.16
CA ARG A 281 -22.67 -6.54 -7.49
C ARG A 281 -22.79 -7.43 -6.26
N PHE A 282 -21.87 -7.24 -5.31
CA PHE A 282 -21.88 -8.03 -4.08
C PHE A 282 -23.01 -7.61 -3.15
N LEU A 283 -23.33 -6.33 -3.13
CA LEU A 283 -24.46 -5.81 -2.35
C LEU A 283 -25.84 -6.25 -2.92
N ALA A 284 -25.94 -6.49 -4.22
CA ALA A 284 -27.19 -6.91 -4.86
C ALA A 284 -27.57 -8.37 -4.55
N GLY A 285 -26.59 -9.27 -4.36
CA GLY A 285 -26.83 -10.68 -4.05
C GLY A 285 -26.96 -10.95 -2.54
N PRO A 286 -27.41 -12.13 -2.14
CA PRO A 286 -27.54 -12.52 -0.73
C PRO A 286 -26.26 -13.12 -0.12
N GLN A 287 -25.29 -13.54 -0.95
CA GLN A 287 -24.11 -14.28 -0.50
C GLN A 287 -23.18 -13.38 0.33
N SER A 288 -22.41 -14.02 1.20
CA SER A 288 -21.27 -13.36 1.84
C SER A 288 -20.20 -13.00 0.79
N PHE A 289 -19.34 -12.02 1.08
CA PHE A 289 -18.31 -11.60 0.14
C PHE A 289 -17.03 -11.10 0.82
N LEU A 290 -15.92 -11.28 0.11
CA LEU A 290 -14.65 -10.63 0.39
C LEU A 290 -14.22 -9.84 -0.84
N LEU A 291 -14.08 -8.52 -0.70
CA LEU A 291 -13.61 -7.62 -1.75
C LEU A 291 -12.27 -7.02 -1.33
N GLN A 292 -11.20 -7.34 -2.07
CA GLN A 292 -9.93 -6.64 -1.95
C GLN A 292 -9.89 -5.50 -2.98
N VAL A 293 -9.48 -4.30 -2.54
CA VAL A 293 -9.29 -3.12 -3.39
C VAL A 293 -7.91 -2.56 -3.13
N GLU A 294 -7.07 -2.52 -4.15
CA GLU A 294 -5.66 -2.14 -4.04
C GLU A 294 -5.32 -0.94 -4.91
N ALA A 295 -4.68 0.06 -4.30
CA ALA A 295 -3.98 1.13 -5.00
C ALA A 295 -2.48 0.81 -5.06
N ALA A 296 -2.09 -0.03 -6.00
CA ALA A 296 -0.73 -0.56 -6.14
C ALA A 296 0.29 0.49 -6.61
N ARG A 297 -0.16 1.53 -7.31
CA ARG A 297 0.76 2.50 -7.92
C ARG A 297 1.40 3.46 -6.91
N ILE A 298 0.91 3.50 -5.67
CA ILE A 298 1.52 4.26 -4.56
C ILE A 298 2.92 3.71 -4.26
N ASP A 299 3.04 2.37 -4.17
CA ASP A 299 4.32 1.69 -3.98
C ASP A 299 5.29 1.96 -5.13
N HIS A 300 4.80 1.80 -6.37
CA HIS A 300 5.61 2.07 -7.56
C HIS A 300 6.13 3.52 -7.60
N ALA A 301 5.31 4.50 -7.20
CA ALA A 301 5.75 5.90 -7.10
C ALA A 301 6.78 6.10 -5.99
N ALA A 302 6.63 5.41 -4.86
CA ALA A 302 7.59 5.48 -3.76
C ALA A 302 8.96 4.91 -4.17
N HIS A 303 9.01 3.79 -4.89
CA HIS A 303 10.23 3.25 -5.49
C HIS A 303 10.94 4.24 -6.41
N LEU A 304 10.20 5.06 -7.13
CA LEU A 304 10.71 6.13 -8.01
C LEU A 304 11.00 7.44 -7.27
N ASN A 305 10.79 7.51 -5.97
CA ASN A 305 10.82 8.76 -5.18
C ASN A 305 10.00 9.89 -5.85
N ASP A 306 8.89 9.51 -6.46
CA ASP A 306 7.98 10.38 -7.20
C ASP A 306 6.84 10.87 -6.30
N ILE A 307 6.99 12.05 -5.74
CA ILE A 307 5.98 12.62 -4.85
C ILE A 307 4.68 13.01 -5.57
N GLY A 308 4.77 13.38 -6.84
CA GLY A 308 3.59 13.72 -7.66
C GLY A 308 2.75 12.49 -7.95
N GLY A 309 3.37 11.43 -8.49
CA GLY A 309 2.74 10.15 -8.72
C GLY A 309 2.13 9.60 -7.44
N LEU A 310 2.92 9.54 -6.36
CA LEU A 310 2.51 9.00 -5.07
C LEU A 310 1.26 9.70 -4.51
N LEU A 311 1.24 11.03 -4.46
CA LEU A 311 0.11 11.75 -3.87
C LEU A 311 -1.14 11.69 -4.72
N HIS A 312 -1.03 11.70 -6.06
CA HIS A 312 -2.19 11.53 -6.93
C HIS A 312 -2.80 10.13 -6.81
N ASP A 313 -2.00 9.06 -6.71
CA ASP A 313 -2.49 7.71 -6.50
C ASP A 313 -3.03 7.48 -5.08
N GLN A 314 -2.43 8.12 -4.07
CA GLN A 314 -3.00 8.12 -2.72
C GLN A 314 -4.37 8.82 -2.67
N LEU A 315 -4.57 9.90 -3.43
CA LEU A 315 -5.89 10.53 -3.54
C LEU A 315 -6.88 9.66 -4.34
N ALA A 316 -6.43 8.88 -5.32
CA ALA A 316 -7.29 7.91 -6.01
C ALA A 316 -7.72 6.76 -5.09
N PHE A 317 -6.83 6.31 -4.18
CA PHE A 317 -7.21 5.39 -3.09
C PHE A 317 -8.25 6.01 -2.17
N ASP A 318 -8.04 7.26 -1.78
CA ASP A 318 -8.94 8.00 -0.89
C ASP A 318 -10.35 8.16 -1.50
N ASP A 319 -10.43 8.45 -2.81
CA ASP A 319 -11.70 8.51 -3.54
C ASP A 319 -12.41 7.15 -3.57
N ALA A 320 -11.66 6.06 -3.72
CA ALA A 320 -12.22 4.71 -3.64
C ALA A 320 -12.71 4.38 -2.23
N LEU A 321 -11.96 4.75 -1.19
CA LEU A 321 -12.35 4.58 0.20
C LEU A 321 -13.63 5.38 0.52
N GLU A 322 -13.70 6.63 0.10
CA GLU A 322 -14.90 7.48 0.29
C GLU A 322 -16.13 6.88 -0.40
N SER A 323 -15.95 6.35 -1.62
CA SER A 323 -17.04 5.68 -2.35
C SER A 323 -17.50 4.41 -1.65
N VAL A 324 -16.58 3.57 -1.18
CA VAL A 324 -16.90 2.37 -0.40
C VAL A 324 -17.66 2.73 0.87
N LEU A 325 -17.14 3.67 1.67
CA LEU A 325 -17.78 4.10 2.92
C LEU A 325 -19.21 4.61 2.67
N ARG A 326 -19.42 5.39 1.62
CA ARG A 326 -20.75 5.87 1.21
C ARG A 326 -21.70 4.74 0.83
N MET A 327 -21.21 3.72 0.11
CA MET A 327 -22.04 2.60 -0.33
C MET A 327 -22.46 1.67 0.80
N VAL A 328 -21.69 1.61 1.89
CA VAL A 328 -21.98 0.78 3.07
C VAL A 328 -22.55 1.58 4.24
N ASP A 329 -22.81 2.86 4.06
CA ASP A 329 -23.36 3.72 5.10
C ASP A 329 -24.69 3.17 5.65
N GLY A 330 -24.85 3.17 6.97
CA GLY A 330 -26.01 2.61 7.66
C GLY A 330 -26.09 1.08 7.68
N ARG A 331 -25.07 0.35 7.21
CA ARG A 331 -25.05 -1.12 7.25
C ARG A 331 -24.37 -1.64 8.50
N ASP A 332 -25.00 -2.61 9.14
CA ASP A 332 -24.51 -3.30 10.35
C ASP A 332 -23.98 -4.72 10.07
N ASP A 333 -23.78 -5.08 8.80
CA ASP A 333 -23.38 -6.40 8.35
C ASP A 333 -22.11 -6.40 7.45
N ILE A 334 -21.46 -5.23 7.29
CA ILE A 334 -20.26 -5.06 6.47
C ILE A 334 -19.17 -4.38 7.28
N LEU A 335 -17.97 -4.94 7.18
CA LEU A 335 -16.74 -4.36 7.72
C LEU A 335 -15.90 -3.77 6.58
N VAL A 336 -15.42 -2.56 6.77
CA VAL A 336 -14.39 -1.94 5.89
C VAL A 336 -13.09 -1.85 6.66
N VAL A 337 -12.01 -2.34 6.06
CA VAL A 337 -10.64 -2.25 6.59
C VAL A 337 -9.78 -1.53 5.59
N ALA A 338 -9.02 -0.51 6.01
CA ALA A 338 -8.04 0.20 5.21
C ALA A 338 -6.65 0.06 5.84
N THR A 339 -5.67 -0.38 5.07
CA THR A 339 -4.30 -0.61 5.55
C THR A 339 -3.28 -0.46 4.42
N SER A 340 -2.01 -0.66 4.74
CA SER A 340 -0.91 -0.85 3.79
C SER A 340 -0.19 -2.16 4.12
N ASP A 341 0.40 -2.79 3.12
CA ASP A 341 1.13 -4.05 3.24
C ASP A 341 2.55 -3.85 3.81
N HIS A 342 3.18 -2.74 3.49
CA HIS A 342 4.48 -2.28 4.03
C HIS A 342 4.63 -0.77 3.81
N GLY A 343 5.65 -0.18 4.39
CA GLY A 343 6.12 1.14 4.02
C GLY A 343 7.11 1.05 2.85
N ASN A 344 7.27 2.14 2.10
CA ASN A 344 8.27 2.23 1.04
C ASN A 344 8.92 3.62 1.04
N ALA A 345 10.26 3.65 0.94
CA ALA A 345 11.11 4.84 0.84
C ALA A 345 10.90 5.91 1.93
N ASN A 346 10.00 5.73 2.85
CA ASN A 346 9.64 6.60 3.98
C ASN A 346 9.64 8.11 3.63
N PRO A 347 8.80 8.57 2.70
CA PRO A 347 8.71 9.99 2.38
C PRO A 347 8.10 10.79 3.54
N GLY A 348 8.58 12.02 3.69
CA GLY A 348 8.01 12.92 4.68
C GLY A 348 8.36 14.38 4.45
N PHE A 349 7.49 15.29 4.91
CA PHE A 349 7.86 16.68 5.06
C PHE A 349 8.97 16.81 6.11
N ASN A 350 10.04 17.49 5.79
CA ASN A 350 11.08 17.80 6.76
C ASN A 350 11.29 19.29 6.94
N GLY A 351 11.97 19.66 8.01
CA GLY A 351 12.31 20.95 8.62
C GLY A 351 11.78 22.25 8.02
N THR A 352 11.74 22.34 6.70
CA THR A 352 11.30 23.54 5.97
C THR A 352 10.05 23.31 5.14
N GLY A 353 9.37 22.16 5.33
CA GLY A 353 8.09 21.87 4.72
C GLY A 353 7.04 22.93 5.08
N GLY A 354 6.06 23.14 4.23
CA GLY A 354 4.97 24.06 4.47
C GLY A 354 4.08 24.20 3.25
N ILE A 355 2.91 24.82 3.42
CA ILE A 355 1.86 24.96 2.43
C ILE A 355 2.37 25.41 1.06
N ARG A 356 3.31 26.39 1.02
CA ARG A 356 3.90 26.86 -0.24
C ARG A 356 4.66 25.77 -1.00
N ARG A 357 5.15 24.73 -0.31
CA ARG A 357 5.87 23.61 -0.93
C ARG A 357 4.89 22.59 -1.48
N VAL A 358 3.77 22.34 -0.80
CA VAL A 358 2.66 21.55 -1.34
C VAL A 358 2.17 22.14 -2.67
N GLN A 359 2.02 23.47 -2.75
CA GLN A 359 1.63 24.16 -3.98
C GLN A 359 2.62 23.96 -5.15
N ARG A 360 3.89 23.62 -4.87
CA ARG A 360 4.85 23.25 -5.94
C ARG A 360 4.59 21.83 -6.45
N ILE A 361 4.21 20.89 -5.57
CA ILE A 361 3.82 19.54 -5.97
C ILE A 361 2.58 19.59 -6.87
N MET A 362 1.61 20.44 -6.55
CA MET A 362 0.40 20.65 -7.38
C MET A 362 0.67 21.14 -8.81
N ARG A 363 1.88 21.62 -9.10
CA ARG A 363 2.28 22.02 -10.47
C ARG A 363 2.84 20.88 -11.29
N GLN A 364 3.09 19.75 -10.70
CA GLN A 364 3.56 18.55 -11.39
C GLN A 364 2.43 17.99 -12.27
N LYS A 365 2.77 17.53 -13.46
CA LYS A 365 1.83 17.13 -14.51
C LYS A 365 2.10 15.72 -15.05
N ALA A 366 3.15 15.08 -14.60
CA ALA A 366 3.52 13.73 -15.02
C ALA A 366 4.28 13.01 -13.89
N SER A 367 4.21 11.69 -13.92
CA SER A 367 5.03 10.81 -13.07
C SER A 367 6.49 10.80 -13.53
N HIS A 368 7.38 10.38 -12.64
CA HIS A 368 8.76 10.09 -13.01
C HIS A 368 8.84 8.96 -14.06
N GLU A 369 7.97 7.94 -13.96
CA GLU A 369 7.88 6.86 -14.97
C GLU A 369 7.63 7.42 -16.37
N ARG A 370 6.67 8.31 -16.52
CA ARG A 370 6.38 8.97 -17.79
C ARG A 370 7.57 9.80 -18.29
N ILE A 371 8.21 10.56 -17.39
CA ILE A 371 9.37 11.39 -17.75
C ILE A 371 10.53 10.52 -18.24
N PHE A 372 10.87 9.45 -17.54
CA PHE A 372 11.93 8.52 -17.96
C PHE A 372 11.56 7.78 -19.24
N SER A 373 10.30 7.39 -19.43
CA SER A 373 9.81 6.78 -20.66
C SER A 373 9.90 7.73 -21.86
N GLU A 374 9.44 8.98 -21.72
CA GLU A 374 9.57 10.00 -22.76
C GLU A 374 11.03 10.27 -23.13
N TRP A 375 11.91 10.33 -22.12
CA TRP A 375 13.34 10.51 -22.32
C TRP A 375 13.98 9.31 -23.04
N GLY A 376 13.67 8.08 -22.66
CA GLY A 376 14.16 6.86 -23.29
C GLY A 376 13.72 6.71 -24.75
N ASN A 377 12.52 7.15 -25.08
CA ASN A 377 11.98 7.11 -26.44
C ASN A 377 12.62 8.17 -27.38
N GLN A 378 13.21 9.22 -26.81
CA GLN A 378 13.95 10.25 -27.55
C GLN A 378 15.39 9.82 -27.85
N MET A 379 15.62 8.62 -28.38
CA MET A 379 16.88 7.85 -28.57
C MET A 379 18.19 8.61 -28.85
N SER A 380 18.18 9.93 -28.93
CA SER A 380 19.34 10.83 -29.10
C SER A 380 19.52 11.80 -27.94
N GLY A 381 18.64 11.75 -26.93
CA GLY A 381 18.58 12.76 -25.88
C GLY A 381 19.60 12.53 -24.76
N GLY A 382 20.52 13.50 -24.58
CA GLY A 382 21.40 13.53 -23.43
C GLY A 382 20.65 13.93 -22.14
N VAL A 383 21.36 13.98 -21.03
CA VAL A 383 20.83 14.44 -19.72
C VAL A 383 20.20 15.86 -19.79
N ALA A 384 20.60 16.68 -20.76
CA ALA A 384 19.98 17.99 -21.00
C ALA A 384 18.49 17.89 -21.36
N ASP A 385 18.11 16.85 -22.13
CA ASP A 385 16.72 16.62 -22.51
C ASP A 385 15.91 16.10 -21.31
N LEU A 386 16.48 15.22 -20.48
CA LEU A 386 15.87 14.82 -19.21
C LEU A 386 15.61 16.03 -18.31
N ALA A 387 16.59 16.94 -18.15
CA ALA A 387 16.41 18.17 -17.38
C ALA A 387 15.34 19.10 -17.97
N SER A 388 15.18 19.10 -19.31
CA SER A 388 14.09 19.82 -19.98
C SER A 388 12.72 19.22 -19.70
N LEU A 389 12.59 17.90 -19.75
CA LEU A 389 11.36 17.17 -19.39
C LEU A 389 11.00 17.38 -17.91
N VAL A 390 11.97 17.32 -17.00
CA VAL A 390 11.77 17.65 -15.58
C VAL A 390 11.22 19.06 -15.42
N ARG A 391 11.77 20.03 -16.12
CA ARG A 391 11.27 21.43 -16.09
C ARG A 391 9.84 21.53 -16.64
N GLN A 392 9.56 20.86 -17.75
CA GLN A 392 8.26 20.86 -18.41
C GLN A 392 7.17 20.22 -17.54
N HIS A 393 7.45 19.04 -17.00
CA HIS A 393 6.46 18.22 -16.32
C HIS A 393 6.37 18.49 -14.81
N LEU A 394 7.50 18.76 -14.14
CA LEU A 394 7.53 18.95 -12.68
C LEU A 394 7.63 20.43 -12.26
N ALA A 395 7.73 21.35 -13.22
CA ALA A 395 7.92 22.78 -12.97
C ALA A 395 9.17 23.08 -12.09
N VAL A 396 10.19 22.23 -12.16
CA VAL A 396 11.46 22.33 -11.43
C VAL A 396 12.60 22.54 -12.42
N ARG A 397 13.42 23.55 -12.18
CA ARG A 397 14.67 23.76 -12.91
C ARG A 397 15.83 23.17 -12.10
N LEU A 398 16.38 22.08 -12.60
CA LEU A 398 17.58 21.48 -12.04
C LEU A 398 18.77 22.44 -12.12
N ARG A 399 19.60 22.46 -11.07
CA ARG A 399 20.85 23.22 -11.02
C ARG A 399 21.94 22.49 -11.83
N PRO A 400 22.96 23.18 -12.35
CA PRO A 400 24.03 22.52 -13.14
C PRO A 400 24.64 21.30 -12.43
N LYS A 401 24.92 21.39 -11.13
CA LYS A 401 25.46 20.28 -10.35
C LYS A 401 24.51 19.07 -10.23
N GLU A 402 23.19 19.32 -10.20
CA GLU A 402 22.17 18.27 -10.19
C GLU A 402 22.11 17.55 -11.54
N VAL A 403 22.22 18.31 -12.63
CA VAL A 403 22.30 17.74 -13.99
C VAL A 403 23.59 16.92 -14.16
N ASP A 404 24.73 17.40 -13.65
CA ASP A 404 25.99 16.69 -13.72
C ASP A 404 25.96 15.38 -12.91
N ALA A 405 25.33 15.37 -11.73
CA ALA A 405 25.16 14.17 -10.92
C ALA A 405 24.22 13.14 -11.61
N LEU A 406 23.11 13.57 -12.20
CA LEU A 406 22.25 12.68 -12.99
C LEU A 406 23.00 12.09 -14.19
N ARG A 407 23.81 12.91 -14.88
CA ARG A 407 24.64 12.44 -16.00
C ARG A 407 25.62 11.37 -15.54
N ALA A 408 26.27 11.56 -14.41
CA ALA A 408 27.24 10.62 -13.88
C ALA A 408 26.56 9.27 -13.59
N VAL A 409 25.46 9.25 -12.85
CA VAL A 409 24.78 7.99 -12.47
C VAL A 409 24.17 7.27 -13.67
N LEU A 410 23.61 8.00 -14.64
CA LEU A 410 23.10 7.41 -15.88
C LEU A 410 24.22 6.80 -16.75
N ASN A 411 25.44 7.31 -16.64
CA ASN A 411 26.62 6.75 -17.29
C ASN A 411 27.34 5.70 -16.41
N GLN A 412 26.69 5.20 -15.34
CA GLN A 412 27.25 4.25 -14.38
C GLN A 412 28.56 4.72 -13.74
N GLN A 413 28.74 6.03 -13.62
CA GLN A 413 29.87 6.63 -12.91
C GLN A 413 29.50 6.80 -11.45
N GLU A 414 30.53 6.68 -10.58
CA GLU A 414 30.35 6.90 -9.15
C GLU A 414 29.94 8.36 -8.87
N VAL A 415 28.92 8.54 -8.06
CA VAL A 415 28.51 9.82 -7.53
C VAL A 415 28.80 9.86 -6.04
N VAL A 416 29.28 10.98 -5.55
CA VAL A 416 29.46 11.18 -4.12
C VAL A 416 28.11 11.39 -3.46
N GLU A 417 27.56 10.31 -2.91
CA GLU A 417 26.30 10.29 -2.17
C GLU A 417 26.54 9.56 -0.83
N TRP A 418 26.23 10.22 0.27
CA TRP A 418 26.40 9.63 1.60
C TRP A 418 25.33 8.58 1.92
N ASN A 419 24.16 8.70 1.32
CA ASN A 419 23.13 7.65 1.34
C ASN A 419 23.17 6.85 0.03
N HIS A 420 23.89 5.74 0.05
CA HIS A 420 24.04 4.87 -1.14
C HIS A 420 22.69 4.33 -1.69
N GLN A 421 21.65 4.25 -0.87
CA GLN A 421 20.32 3.85 -1.32
C GLN A 421 19.67 4.89 -2.24
N LEU A 422 20.14 6.13 -2.23
CA LEU A 422 19.70 7.22 -3.09
C LEU A 422 20.67 7.51 -4.25
N ALA A 423 21.76 6.76 -4.39
CA ALA A 423 22.78 6.93 -5.43
C ALA A 423 22.40 6.22 -6.74
N ASN A 424 21.14 6.38 -7.17
CA ASN A 424 20.58 5.88 -8.42
C ASN A 424 19.75 6.99 -9.11
N PRO A 425 19.34 6.85 -10.38
CA PRO A 425 18.63 7.92 -11.10
C PRO A 425 17.37 8.41 -10.39
N GLU A 426 16.55 7.50 -9.88
CA GLU A 426 15.29 7.77 -9.19
C GLU A 426 15.54 8.47 -7.86
N GLY A 427 16.44 7.94 -7.05
CA GLY A 427 16.83 8.50 -5.75
C GLY A 427 17.39 9.91 -5.87
N LEU A 428 18.31 10.15 -6.82
CA LEU A 428 18.87 11.47 -7.07
C LEU A 428 17.80 12.46 -7.58
N LEU A 429 16.95 12.04 -8.52
CA LEU A 429 15.86 12.89 -9.00
C LEU A 429 14.91 13.26 -7.85
N GLY A 430 14.53 12.30 -7.02
CA GLY A 430 13.69 12.51 -5.85
C GLY A 430 14.29 13.50 -4.85
N GLN A 431 15.61 13.43 -4.58
CA GLN A 431 16.31 14.38 -3.74
C GLN A 431 16.32 15.80 -4.34
N PHE A 432 16.53 15.90 -5.67
CA PHE A 432 16.56 17.21 -6.33
C PHE A 432 15.18 17.85 -6.30
N ILE A 433 14.12 17.08 -6.57
CA ILE A 433 12.73 17.53 -6.40
C ILE A 433 12.44 17.88 -4.94
N GLY A 434 12.95 17.08 -4.00
CA GLY A 434 12.84 17.33 -2.55
C GLY A 434 13.42 18.67 -2.10
N ASN A 435 14.52 19.13 -2.72
CA ASN A 435 15.08 20.46 -2.47
C ASN A 435 14.07 21.59 -2.77
N HIS A 436 13.09 21.35 -3.65
CA HIS A 436 12.06 22.31 -4.02
C HIS A 436 10.75 22.10 -3.27
N THR A 437 10.41 20.86 -2.94
CA THR A 437 9.13 20.48 -2.31
C THR A 437 9.22 20.31 -0.81
N GLY A 438 10.42 20.10 -0.25
CA GLY A 438 10.64 19.81 1.15
C GLY A 438 10.35 18.38 1.56
N ILE A 439 10.16 17.48 0.57
CA ILE A 439 9.99 16.05 0.83
C ILE A 439 11.37 15.39 0.92
N GLY A 440 11.62 14.69 2.01
CA GLY A 440 12.79 13.84 2.17
C GLY A 440 12.41 12.36 1.97
N TRP A 441 13.36 11.58 1.50
CA TRP A 441 13.26 10.14 1.27
C TRP A 441 14.42 9.45 1.99
N THR A 442 14.18 8.23 2.51
CA THR A 442 15.24 7.45 3.17
C THR A 442 15.94 6.48 2.22
N GLY A 443 15.31 6.11 1.12
CA GLY A 443 15.81 5.19 0.11
C GLY A 443 14.86 5.11 -1.08
N THR A 444 14.94 4.02 -1.84
CA THR A 444 14.06 3.66 -2.96
C THR A 444 13.46 2.27 -2.79
N SER A 445 13.40 1.77 -1.57
CA SER A 445 13.00 0.39 -1.26
C SER A 445 12.06 0.35 -0.06
N HIS A 446 11.45 -0.81 0.14
CA HIS A 446 10.55 -1.07 1.26
C HIS A 446 11.23 -0.82 2.61
N THR A 447 10.42 -0.55 3.64
CA THR A 447 10.86 -0.29 5.00
C THR A 447 10.17 -1.23 5.99
N SER A 448 10.76 -1.39 7.18
CA SER A 448 10.25 -2.29 8.23
C SER A 448 9.26 -1.65 9.18
N ASP A 449 8.78 -0.45 8.87
CA ASP A 449 7.86 0.26 9.75
C ASP A 449 6.52 -0.48 9.85
N PRO A 450 5.89 -0.48 11.03
CA PRO A 450 4.52 -0.96 11.12
C PRO A 450 3.60 -0.03 10.33
N THR A 451 2.65 -0.62 9.60
CA THR A 451 1.68 0.14 8.81
C THR A 451 0.45 0.49 9.63
N LEU A 452 -0.22 1.57 9.26
CA LEU A 452 -1.49 1.93 9.84
C LEU A 452 -2.59 0.97 9.38
N VAL A 453 -3.45 0.53 10.29
CA VAL A 453 -4.70 -0.15 9.98
C VAL A 453 -5.87 0.62 10.60
N SER A 454 -6.92 0.83 9.82
CA SER A 454 -8.16 1.47 10.25
C SER A 454 -9.33 0.58 9.83
N ALA A 455 -10.30 0.40 10.71
CA ALA A 455 -11.47 -0.40 10.42
C ALA A 455 -12.74 0.28 10.92
N ILE A 456 -13.84 0.16 10.17
CA ILE A 456 -15.15 0.67 10.55
C ILE A 456 -16.25 -0.33 10.19
N GLY A 457 -17.27 -0.39 11.01
CA GLY A 457 -18.35 -1.38 10.92
C GLY A 457 -18.26 -2.41 12.03
N PRO A 458 -19.10 -3.45 11.99
CA PRO A 458 -19.14 -4.45 13.06
C PRO A 458 -17.82 -5.22 13.16
N GLN A 459 -17.37 -5.49 14.38
CA GLN A 459 -16.11 -6.16 14.70
C GLN A 459 -14.83 -5.39 14.32
N ALA A 460 -14.94 -4.08 14.07
CA ALA A 460 -13.78 -3.22 13.75
C ALA A 460 -12.71 -3.23 14.87
N GLU A 461 -13.11 -3.46 16.11
CA GLU A 461 -12.22 -3.55 17.28
C GLU A 461 -11.16 -4.67 17.19
N ARG A 462 -11.34 -5.65 16.29
CA ARG A 462 -10.32 -6.67 16.00
C ARG A 462 -9.03 -6.10 15.39
N PHE A 463 -9.12 -4.91 14.83
CA PHE A 463 -8.01 -4.20 14.19
C PHE A 463 -7.42 -3.08 15.07
N ALA A 464 -7.79 -3.03 16.35
CA ALA A 464 -7.25 -2.06 17.29
C ALA A 464 -5.90 -2.49 17.89
N GLY A 465 -5.04 -1.50 18.17
CA GLY A 465 -3.73 -1.73 18.80
C GLY A 465 -2.70 -2.31 17.85
N MET A 466 -1.88 -3.29 18.31
CA MET A 466 -0.88 -3.94 17.46
C MET A 466 -1.45 -5.24 16.89
N VAL A 467 -1.60 -5.31 15.58
CA VAL A 467 -2.12 -6.44 14.82
C VAL A 467 -0.97 -7.16 14.13
N ARG A 468 -0.88 -8.48 14.22
CA ARG A 468 0.02 -9.24 13.36
C ARG A 468 -0.60 -9.39 11.98
N ASN A 469 0.19 -9.29 10.92
CA ASN A 469 -0.32 -9.49 9.55
C ASN A 469 -1.01 -10.85 9.38
N THR A 470 -0.53 -11.90 10.05
CA THR A 470 -1.15 -13.23 10.03
C THR A 470 -2.50 -13.33 10.76
N ASP A 471 -2.80 -12.43 11.71
CA ASP A 471 -4.07 -12.42 12.42
C ASP A 471 -5.24 -12.01 11.51
N VAL A 472 -4.95 -11.24 10.46
CA VAL A 472 -5.93 -10.80 9.45
C VAL A 472 -6.67 -11.99 8.81
N PHE A 473 -5.95 -13.05 8.43
CA PHE A 473 -6.56 -14.26 7.88
C PHE A 473 -7.62 -14.84 8.83
N GLY A 474 -7.25 -15.00 10.11
CA GLY A 474 -8.16 -15.49 11.14
C GLY A 474 -9.37 -14.58 11.32
N HIS A 475 -9.17 -13.26 11.33
CA HIS A 475 -10.27 -12.29 11.43
C HIS A 475 -11.23 -12.42 10.24
N LEU A 476 -10.72 -12.45 9.02
CA LEU A 476 -11.56 -12.55 7.81
C LEU A 476 -12.32 -13.87 7.73
N THR A 477 -11.66 -14.98 8.04
CA THR A 477 -12.30 -16.31 8.01
C THR A 477 -13.34 -16.48 9.11
N ASP A 478 -13.09 -15.98 10.32
CA ASP A 478 -14.05 -16.01 11.43
C ASP A 478 -15.31 -15.18 11.14
N LEU A 479 -15.14 -14.06 10.42
CA LEU A 479 -16.23 -13.14 10.13
C LEU A 479 -17.12 -13.60 8.97
N LEU A 480 -16.57 -14.29 7.99
CA LEU A 480 -17.26 -14.68 6.75
C LEU A 480 -17.57 -16.18 6.65
N GLY A 481 -16.69 -17.03 7.18
CA GLY A 481 -16.70 -18.50 7.00
C GLY A 481 -17.32 -19.35 8.10
#